data_0ff707f0dfda5591f3989e31e460d0e4
#
_entry.id   0ff707f0dfda5591f3989e31e460d0e4
#
_cell.length_a   1.000
_cell.length_b   1.000
_cell.length_c   1.000
_cell.angle_alpha   90.00
_cell.angle_beta   90.00
_cell.angle_gamma   90.00
#
_symmetry.space_group_name_H-M   'P 1'
#
loop_
_entity.id
_entity.type
_entity.pdbx_description
1 polymer ?
#
loop_
_entity_poly.entity_id
_entity_poly.type
_entity_poly.pdbx_seq_one_letter_code
_entity_poly.pdbx_strand_id
1 'polypeptide(L)'
;MVGLPASGKTSRARELASAWSALRLTPDEWMIPLFGQEQPEGKRNVLEGRLIWLALSALRIGVNVVLDFGVWGKDERSALRALAASVGATSELVYLQVDEEEQWRRVRPRSLSDAATTFGMTKADLERWRRIFQPPDATELQTADIDPPPAGFDFWEAWVAQWWPTSLLGYESPTRRGAGSPR
;
A
#
# COMPACT_ATOMS: atom_id res chain seq x y z
N MET A 1 2.59 -0.10 -6.81
CA MET A 1 3.75 -1.04 -6.88
C MET A 1 3.46 -2.26 -6.03
N VAL A 2 3.68 -3.46 -6.56
CA VAL A 2 3.41 -4.73 -5.89
C VAL A 2 4.68 -5.57 -5.83
N GLY A 3 4.93 -6.23 -4.71
CA GLY A 3 6.06 -7.14 -4.52
C GLY A 3 6.66 -7.14 -3.12
N LEU A 4 7.46 -8.13 -2.84
CA LEU A 4 8.14 -8.32 -1.56
C LEU A 4 9.26 -7.29 -1.32
N PRO A 5 9.75 -7.09 -0.10
CA PRO A 5 10.93 -6.28 0.17
C PRO A 5 12.11 -6.70 -0.72
N ALA A 6 12.94 -5.76 -1.09
CA ALA A 6 14.10 -5.94 -1.97
C ALA A 6 13.80 -6.43 -3.41
N SER A 7 12.55 -6.44 -3.88
CA SER A 7 12.22 -6.74 -5.29
C SER A 7 12.57 -5.62 -6.27
N GLY A 8 12.99 -4.44 -5.81
CA GLY A 8 13.32 -3.30 -6.67
C GLY A 8 12.19 -2.28 -6.86
N LYS A 9 11.10 -2.40 -6.12
CA LYS A 9 9.91 -1.50 -6.22
C LYS A 9 10.26 -0.02 -6.18
N THR A 10 11.05 0.39 -5.21
CA THR A 10 11.38 1.81 -4.99
C THR A 10 12.16 2.40 -6.18
N SER A 11 13.09 1.65 -6.75
CA SER A 11 13.81 2.09 -7.96
C SER A 11 12.84 2.24 -9.13
N ARG A 12 12.00 1.24 -9.37
CA ARG A 12 10.99 1.28 -10.43
C ARG A 12 9.94 2.36 -10.20
N ALA A 13 9.52 2.58 -8.96
CA ALA A 13 8.58 3.65 -8.61
C ALA A 13 9.16 5.05 -8.91
N ARG A 14 10.44 5.27 -8.64
CA ARG A 14 11.13 6.53 -8.98
C ARG A 14 11.23 6.75 -10.49
N GLU A 15 11.56 5.71 -11.25
CA GLU A 15 11.59 5.77 -12.72
C GLU A 15 10.21 6.15 -13.28
N LEU A 16 9.15 5.47 -12.83
CA LEU A 16 7.78 5.76 -13.27
C LEU A 16 7.32 7.15 -12.85
N ALA A 17 7.63 7.57 -11.63
CA ALA A 17 7.29 8.90 -11.16
C ALA A 17 7.95 9.99 -12.03
N SER A 18 9.20 9.80 -12.42
CA SER A 18 9.91 10.71 -13.34
C SER A 18 9.31 10.68 -14.74
N ALA A 19 9.08 9.49 -15.30
CA ALA A 19 8.59 9.33 -16.67
C ALA A 19 7.16 9.87 -16.86
N TRP A 20 6.31 9.76 -15.85
CA TRP A 20 4.91 10.17 -15.92
C TRP A 20 4.62 11.50 -15.21
N SER A 21 5.64 12.21 -14.75
CA SER A 21 5.48 13.41 -13.90
C SER A 21 4.51 13.14 -12.75
N ALA A 22 4.67 12.00 -12.09
CA ALA A 22 3.77 11.52 -11.07
C ALA A 22 4.25 11.81 -9.64
N LEU A 23 3.31 12.05 -8.74
CA LEU A 23 3.57 12.11 -7.30
C LEU A 23 3.82 10.70 -6.77
N ARG A 24 5.05 10.42 -6.32
CA ARG A 24 5.36 9.15 -5.65
C ARG A 24 5.08 9.25 -4.15
N LEU A 25 4.28 8.32 -3.64
CA LEU A 25 3.92 8.21 -2.23
C LEU A 25 4.42 6.87 -1.68
N THR A 26 5.21 6.91 -0.61
CA THR A 26 5.79 5.73 0.04
C THR A 26 5.80 5.91 1.55
N PRO A 27 5.18 4.99 2.32
CA PRO A 27 5.17 5.08 3.78
C PRO A 27 6.58 5.02 4.38
N ASP A 28 7.49 4.27 3.78
CA ASP A 28 8.82 4.02 4.33
C ASP A 28 9.66 5.31 4.50
N GLU A 29 9.51 6.27 3.59
CA GLU A 29 10.20 7.56 3.69
C GLU A 29 9.58 8.51 4.75
N TRP A 30 8.39 8.19 5.26
CA TRP A 30 7.69 9.00 6.27
C TRP A 30 7.75 8.37 7.66
N MET A 31 7.77 7.04 7.75
CA MET A 31 7.71 6.33 9.04
C MET A 31 8.87 6.71 9.95
N ILE A 32 10.11 6.63 9.45
CA ILE A 32 11.31 6.93 10.26
C ILE A 32 11.38 8.40 10.66
N PRO A 33 11.19 9.39 9.77
CA PRO A 33 11.18 10.80 10.14
C PRO A 33 10.07 11.17 11.14
N LEU A 34 8.93 10.50 11.09
CA LEU A 34 7.79 10.82 11.98
C LEU A 34 7.83 10.08 13.30
N PHE A 35 8.32 8.83 13.32
CA PHE A 35 8.18 7.93 14.46
C PHE A 35 9.52 7.34 14.95
N GLY A 36 10.63 7.67 14.32
CA GLY A 36 11.93 7.07 14.63
C GLY A 36 12.05 5.62 14.13
N GLN A 37 13.00 4.89 14.71
CA GLN A 37 13.22 3.46 14.40
C GLN A 37 12.14 2.54 14.97
N GLU A 38 11.40 3.01 15.96
CA GLU A 38 10.25 2.30 16.49
C GLU A 38 9.07 2.43 15.53
N GLN A 39 8.40 1.32 15.27
CA GLN A 39 7.16 1.29 14.51
C GLN A 39 5.99 1.07 15.46
N PRO A 40 5.40 2.12 16.05
CA PRO A 40 4.26 1.96 16.93
C PRO A 40 3.11 1.28 16.21
N GLU A 41 2.48 0.32 16.90
CA GLU A 41 1.35 -0.45 16.34
C GLU A 41 0.27 0.47 15.78
N GLY A 42 -0.23 0.13 14.59
CA GLY A 42 -1.30 0.87 13.90
C GLY A 42 -0.88 2.22 13.27
N LYS A 43 0.30 2.76 13.58
CA LYS A 43 0.72 4.06 13.00
C LYS A 43 0.96 3.99 11.49
N ARG A 44 1.44 2.85 11.00
CA ARG A 44 1.61 2.64 9.57
C ARG A 44 0.28 2.73 8.82
N ASN A 45 -0.77 2.09 9.30
CA ASN A 45 -2.09 2.13 8.67
C ASN A 45 -2.69 3.55 8.66
N VAL A 46 -2.46 4.31 9.73
CA VAL A 46 -2.88 5.72 9.82
C VAL A 46 -2.14 6.57 8.78
N LEU A 47 -0.83 6.39 8.65
CA LEU A 47 -0.01 7.10 7.65
C LEU A 47 -0.41 6.70 6.23
N GLU A 48 -0.52 5.41 5.94
CA GLU A 48 -0.96 4.91 4.62
C GLU A 48 -2.32 5.47 4.24
N GLY A 49 -3.26 5.54 5.19
CA GLY A 49 -4.55 6.19 4.97
C GLY A 49 -4.40 7.66 4.58
N ARG A 50 -3.52 8.42 5.23
CA ARG A 50 -3.24 9.83 4.85
C ARG A 50 -2.60 9.95 3.47
N LEU A 51 -1.70 9.06 3.12
CA LEU A 51 -1.09 9.02 1.78
C LEU A 51 -2.11 8.62 0.71
N ILE A 52 -3.05 7.72 1.01
CA ILE A 52 -4.17 7.38 0.11
C ILE A 52 -5.08 8.59 -0.09
N TRP A 53 -5.43 9.30 0.98
CA TRP A 53 -6.20 10.54 0.87
C TRP A 53 -5.50 11.58 -0.02
N LEU A 54 -4.18 11.74 0.15
CA LEU A 54 -3.37 12.64 -0.68
C LEU A 54 -3.35 12.17 -2.15
N ALA A 55 -3.21 10.85 -2.38
CA ALA A 55 -3.28 10.26 -3.72
C ALA A 55 -4.59 10.60 -4.43
N LEU A 56 -5.73 10.37 -3.76
CA LEU A 56 -7.05 10.69 -4.31
C LEU A 56 -7.23 12.19 -4.58
N SER A 57 -6.68 13.04 -3.71
CA SER A 57 -6.70 14.49 -3.90
C SER A 57 -5.89 14.92 -5.12
N ALA A 58 -4.71 14.33 -5.32
CA ALA A 58 -3.86 14.57 -6.48
C ALA A 58 -4.52 14.09 -7.79
N LEU A 59 -5.10 12.90 -7.79
CA LEU A 59 -5.82 12.34 -8.95
C LEU A 59 -6.99 13.23 -9.37
N ARG A 60 -7.77 13.79 -8.43
CA ARG A 60 -8.90 14.70 -8.73
C ARG A 60 -8.50 15.97 -9.47
N ILE A 61 -7.27 16.41 -9.29
CA ILE A 61 -6.73 17.59 -9.99
C ILE A 61 -5.85 17.22 -11.21
N GLY A 62 -5.92 15.94 -11.65
CA GLY A 62 -5.23 15.46 -12.84
C GLY A 62 -3.75 15.14 -12.67
N VAL A 63 -3.25 15.02 -11.43
CA VAL A 63 -1.87 14.64 -11.16
C VAL A 63 -1.76 13.12 -11.09
N ASN A 64 -0.84 12.54 -11.87
CA ASN A 64 -0.52 11.12 -11.80
C ASN A 64 0.08 10.74 -10.44
N VAL A 65 -0.19 9.52 -9.98
CA VAL A 65 0.29 9.03 -8.68
C VAL A 65 0.94 7.66 -8.82
N VAL A 66 2.06 7.46 -8.13
CA VAL A 66 2.69 6.14 -7.93
C VAL A 66 2.63 5.79 -6.45
N LEU A 67 1.85 4.77 -6.09
CA LEU A 67 1.83 4.22 -4.73
C LEU A 67 2.92 3.16 -4.58
N ASP A 68 3.96 3.47 -3.78
CA ASP A 68 5.08 2.58 -3.49
C ASP A 68 4.92 1.96 -2.09
N PHE A 69 3.79 1.26 -1.88
CA PHE A 69 3.40 0.68 -0.59
C PHE A 69 3.80 -0.79 -0.46
N GLY A 70 4.03 -1.47 -1.57
CA GLY A 70 4.27 -2.91 -1.59
C GLY A 70 3.02 -3.76 -1.82
N VAL A 71 1.88 -3.35 -1.33
CA VAL A 71 0.51 -3.90 -1.48
C VAL A 71 0.46 -5.42 -1.63
N TRP A 72 0.44 -6.13 -0.52
CA TRP A 72 0.64 -7.58 -0.50
C TRP A 72 -0.64 -8.40 -0.64
N GLY A 73 -1.75 -7.89 -0.11
CA GLY A 73 -3.04 -8.55 -0.18
C GLY A 73 -3.80 -8.26 -1.48
N LYS A 74 -4.57 -9.22 -1.98
CA LYS A 74 -5.44 -9.03 -3.13
C LYS A 74 -6.51 -7.96 -2.83
N ASP A 75 -7.09 -8.01 -1.63
CA ASP A 75 -8.10 -7.04 -1.21
C ASP A 75 -7.54 -5.61 -1.14
N GLU A 76 -6.29 -5.45 -0.66
CA GLU A 76 -5.62 -4.14 -0.66
C GLU A 76 -5.49 -3.57 -2.08
N ARG A 77 -5.11 -4.40 -3.04
CA ARG A 77 -4.96 -4.00 -4.45
C ARG A 77 -6.30 -3.64 -5.07
N SER A 78 -7.33 -4.47 -4.84
CA SER A 78 -8.69 -4.22 -5.32
C SER A 78 -9.27 -2.95 -4.72
N ALA A 79 -9.09 -2.72 -3.43
CA ALA A 79 -9.53 -1.52 -2.74
C ALA A 79 -8.89 -0.24 -3.33
N LEU A 80 -7.58 -0.23 -3.53
CA LEU A 80 -6.88 0.92 -4.11
C LEU A 80 -7.31 1.20 -5.56
N ARG A 81 -7.55 0.15 -6.35
CA ARG A 81 -8.07 0.27 -7.71
C ARG A 81 -9.49 0.82 -7.73
N ALA A 82 -10.36 0.35 -6.84
CA ALA A 82 -11.72 0.85 -6.69
C ALA A 82 -11.73 2.33 -6.27
N LEU A 83 -10.89 2.73 -5.34
CA LEU A 83 -10.73 4.14 -4.96
C LEU A 83 -10.24 5.01 -6.11
N ALA A 84 -9.28 4.55 -6.91
CA ALA A 84 -8.84 5.28 -8.10
C ALA A 84 -9.98 5.44 -9.11
N ALA A 85 -10.73 4.36 -9.38
CA ALA A 85 -11.89 4.40 -10.27
C ALA A 85 -12.99 5.35 -9.77
N SER A 86 -13.22 5.43 -8.45
CA SER A 86 -14.22 6.33 -7.85
C SER A 86 -13.94 7.82 -8.08
N VAL A 87 -12.71 8.18 -8.42
CA VAL A 87 -12.32 9.55 -8.79
C VAL A 87 -12.04 9.71 -10.29
N GLY A 88 -12.44 8.72 -11.12
CA GLY A 88 -12.29 8.75 -12.58
C GLY A 88 -10.87 8.44 -13.08
N ALA A 89 -9.99 7.93 -12.22
CA ALA A 89 -8.63 7.56 -12.61
C ALA A 89 -8.53 6.08 -13.02
N THR A 90 -7.66 5.80 -13.98
CA THR A 90 -7.24 4.43 -14.31
C THR A 90 -6.09 4.01 -13.41
N SER A 91 -5.95 2.69 -13.20
CA SER A 91 -4.87 2.15 -12.38
C SER A 91 -4.18 0.98 -13.07
N GLU A 92 -2.87 0.88 -12.88
CA GLU A 92 -2.03 -0.21 -13.36
C GLU A 92 -1.29 -0.86 -12.20
N LEU A 93 -1.24 -2.18 -12.18
CA LEU A 93 -0.45 -2.95 -11.23
C LEU A 93 0.95 -3.22 -11.80
N VAL A 94 1.95 -2.65 -11.19
CA VAL A 94 3.35 -2.94 -11.52
C VAL A 94 3.90 -3.94 -10.51
N TYR A 95 3.94 -5.20 -10.91
CA TYR A 95 4.41 -6.31 -10.07
C TYR A 95 5.87 -6.62 -10.33
N LEU A 96 6.67 -6.61 -9.28
CA LEU A 96 8.09 -6.97 -9.32
C LEU A 96 8.33 -8.24 -8.52
N GLN A 97 8.52 -9.32 -9.27
CA GLN A 97 8.85 -10.62 -8.71
C GLN A 97 10.33 -10.68 -8.31
N VAL A 98 10.61 -11.38 -7.22
CA VAL A 98 11.97 -11.70 -6.77
C VAL A 98 11.96 -13.11 -6.18
N ASP A 99 12.90 -13.94 -6.58
CA ASP A 99 13.12 -15.24 -5.95
C ASP A 99 13.75 -15.08 -4.53
N GLU A 100 13.76 -16.15 -3.78
CA GLU A 100 14.18 -16.12 -2.37
C GLU A 100 15.69 -15.86 -2.24
N GLU A 101 16.47 -16.49 -3.09
CA GLU A 101 17.93 -16.39 -3.03
C GLU A 101 18.39 -14.97 -3.40
N GLU A 102 17.85 -14.41 -4.48
CA GLU A 102 18.12 -13.05 -4.92
C GLU A 102 17.61 -12.01 -3.88
N GLN A 103 16.43 -12.24 -3.29
CA GLN A 103 15.92 -11.39 -2.24
C GLN A 103 16.87 -11.34 -1.05
N TRP A 104 17.32 -12.50 -0.58
CA TRP A 104 18.28 -12.60 0.53
C TRP A 104 19.62 -11.94 0.20
N ARG A 105 20.12 -12.15 -1.00
CA ARG A 105 21.34 -11.51 -1.49
C ARG A 105 21.26 -9.98 -1.46
N ARG A 106 20.11 -9.41 -1.81
CA ARG A 106 19.88 -7.96 -1.81
C ARG A 106 19.65 -7.35 -0.44
N VAL A 107 19.12 -8.11 0.51
CA VAL A 107 18.85 -7.64 1.87
C VAL A 107 20.12 -7.56 2.72
N ARG A 108 21.01 -8.54 2.62
CA ARG A 108 22.26 -8.61 3.41
C ARG A 108 23.12 -7.35 3.41
N PRO A 109 23.42 -6.69 2.27
CA PRO A 109 24.21 -5.45 2.26
C PRO A 109 23.50 -4.24 2.83
N ARG A 110 22.18 -4.14 2.64
CA ARG A 110 21.37 -2.98 3.06
C ARG A 110 21.29 -2.80 4.57
N SER A 111 21.32 -3.89 5.32
CA SER A 111 21.33 -3.84 6.79
C SER A 111 22.58 -3.19 7.37
N LEU A 112 23.64 -3.01 6.57
CA LEU A 112 24.91 -2.42 6.98
C LEU A 112 25.10 -0.98 6.48
N SER A 113 24.47 -0.56 5.37
CA SER A 113 24.74 0.73 4.71
C SER A 113 23.64 1.78 4.88
N ASP A 114 22.38 1.39 5.05
CA ASP A 114 21.22 2.30 5.02
C ASP A 114 20.39 2.26 6.31
N ALA A 115 21.03 2.15 7.47
CA ALA A 115 20.38 2.06 8.78
C ALA A 115 19.44 3.25 9.09
N ALA A 116 19.61 4.38 8.43
CA ALA A 116 18.77 5.57 8.62
C ALA A 116 17.42 5.50 7.88
N THR A 117 17.29 4.64 6.87
CA THR A 117 16.11 4.58 5.99
C THR A 117 15.56 3.17 5.79
N THR A 118 16.22 2.15 6.35
CA THR A 118 15.84 0.75 6.15
C THR A 118 15.80 0.01 7.48
N PHE A 119 14.68 -0.65 7.76
CA PHE A 119 14.57 -1.55 8.91
C PHE A 119 15.39 -2.80 8.67
N GLY A 120 16.12 -3.25 9.70
CA GLY A 120 16.87 -4.52 9.66
C GLY A 120 15.92 -5.69 9.41
N MET A 121 16.19 -6.48 8.37
CA MET A 121 15.37 -7.63 7.98
C MET A 121 16.12 -8.92 8.22
N THR A 122 15.51 -9.87 8.91
CA THR A 122 16.06 -11.22 9.12
C THR A 122 15.55 -12.19 8.05
N LYS A 123 16.21 -13.35 7.93
CA LYS A 123 15.74 -14.40 7.02
C LYS A 123 14.34 -14.90 7.43
N ALA A 124 14.09 -15.03 8.73
CA ALA A 124 12.77 -15.43 9.25
C ALA A 124 11.67 -14.41 8.87
N ASP A 125 11.97 -13.11 8.84
CA ASP A 125 11.02 -12.10 8.38
C ASP A 125 10.69 -12.30 6.89
N LEU A 126 11.69 -12.54 6.04
CA LEU A 126 11.47 -12.79 4.61
C LEU A 126 10.61 -14.03 4.37
N GLU A 127 10.88 -15.12 5.08
CA GLU A 127 10.09 -16.35 5.01
C GLU A 127 8.64 -16.11 5.47
N ARG A 128 8.45 -15.36 6.55
CA ARG A 128 7.12 -15.00 7.05
C ARG A 128 6.35 -14.16 6.02
N TRP A 129 6.98 -13.15 5.44
CA TRP A 129 6.35 -12.27 4.47
C TRP A 129 6.01 -12.99 3.17
N ARG A 130 6.83 -13.94 2.71
CA ARG A 130 6.50 -14.80 1.57
C ARG A 130 5.25 -15.63 1.79
N ARG A 131 5.01 -16.11 3.03
CA ARG A 131 3.80 -16.89 3.35
C ARG A 131 2.51 -16.07 3.32
N ILE A 132 2.58 -14.78 3.64
CA ILE A 132 1.41 -13.89 3.67
C ILE A 132 1.22 -13.11 2.38
N PHE A 133 2.25 -12.99 1.56
CA PHE A 133 2.17 -12.31 0.27
C PHE A 133 1.28 -13.09 -0.70
N GLN A 134 0.32 -12.39 -1.30
CA GLN A 134 -0.57 -12.91 -2.33
C GLN A 134 -0.12 -12.34 -3.69
N PRO A 135 0.61 -13.10 -4.53
CA PRO A 135 1.03 -12.63 -5.84
C PRO A 135 -0.20 -12.23 -6.69
N PRO A 136 -0.14 -11.13 -7.46
CA PRO A 136 -1.19 -10.81 -8.40
C PRO A 136 -1.39 -11.95 -9.40
N ASP A 137 -2.64 -12.29 -9.66
CA ASP A 137 -2.99 -13.25 -10.70
C ASP A 137 -3.01 -12.62 -12.10
N ALA A 138 -3.20 -13.46 -13.13
CA ALA A 138 -3.22 -13.00 -14.52
C ALA A 138 -4.37 -12.01 -14.78
N THR A 139 -5.51 -12.19 -14.15
CA THR A 139 -6.67 -11.29 -14.28
C THR A 139 -6.35 -9.92 -13.72
N GLU A 140 -5.80 -9.84 -12.51
CA GLU A 140 -5.40 -8.57 -11.90
C GLU A 140 -4.38 -7.80 -12.76
N LEU A 141 -3.49 -8.50 -13.48
CA LEU A 141 -2.43 -7.88 -14.29
C LEU A 141 -2.89 -7.48 -15.69
N GLN A 142 -3.96 -8.09 -16.23
CA GLN A 142 -4.35 -7.94 -17.63
C GLN A 142 -5.68 -7.20 -17.82
N THR A 143 -6.52 -7.13 -16.78
CA THR A 143 -7.85 -6.52 -16.91
C THR A 143 -8.01 -5.30 -15.99
N ALA A 144 -9.00 -4.47 -16.33
CA ALA A 144 -9.46 -3.40 -15.46
C ALA A 144 -10.48 -3.88 -14.42
N ASP A 145 -10.86 -5.15 -14.44
CA ASP A 145 -11.86 -5.71 -13.54
C ASP A 145 -11.38 -5.66 -12.09
N ILE A 146 -12.28 -5.30 -11.21
CA ILE A 146 -12.03 -5.21 -9.78
C ILE A 146 -12.99 -6.17 -9.09
N ASP A 147 -12.45 -7.11 -8.32
CA ASP A 147 -13.28 -8.02 -7.54
C ASP A 147 -14.17 -7.24 -6.56
N PRO A 148 -15.35 -7.77 -6.21
CA PRO A 148 -16.17 -7.18 -5.16
C PRO A 148 -15.45 -7.23 -3.82
N PRO A 149 -15.82 -6.36 -2.86
CA PRO A 149 -15.23 -6.40 -1.52
C PRO A 149 -15.53 -7.75 -0.84
N PRO A 150 -14.68 -8.17 0.10
CA PRO A 150 -14.87 -9.44 0.81
C PRO A 150 -16.15 -9.45 1.65
N ALA A 151 -16.60 -10.64 2.03
CA ALA A 151 -17.79 -10.82 2.85
C ALA A 151 -17.77 -9.95 4.11
N GLY A 152 -18.87 -9.27 4.40
CA GLY A 152 -19.01 -8.34 5.51
C GLY A 152 -18.82 -6.86 5.12
N PHE A 153 -18.54 -6.58 3.85
CA PHE A 153 -18.46 -5.22 3.32
C PHE A 153 -19.33 -5.07 2.08
N ASP A 154 -20.19 -4.07 2.05
CA ASP A 154 -21.07 -3.78 0.90
C ASP A 154 -20.30 -3.05 -0.22
N PHE A 155 -19.24 -2.32 0.10
CA PHE A 155 -18.42 -1.55 -0.84
C PHE A 155 -17.01 -1.37 -0.33
N TRP A 156 -16.08 -1.06 -1.22
CA TRP A 156 -14.65 -0.93 -0.93
C TRP A 156 -14.32 0.20 0.04
N GLU A 157 -15.09 1.29 0.03
CA GLU A 157 -14.91 2.41 0.97
C GLU A 157 -15.10 1.96 2.43
N ALA A 158 -16.03 1.05 2.69
CA ALA A 158 -16.24 0.50 4.03
C ALA A 158 -15.03 -0.33 4.49
N TRP A 159 -14.48 -1.17 3.60
CA TRP A 159 -13.28 -1.94 3.85
C TRP A 159 -12.07 -1.02 4.11
N VAL A 160 -11.87 -0.04 3.25
CA VAL A 160 -10.79 0.96 3.33
C VAL A 160 -10.86 1.77 4.62
N ALA A 161 -12.04 2.21 5.04
CA ALA A 161 -12.21 2.94 6.29
C ALA A 161 -11.84 2.13 7.54
N GLN A 162 -11.96 0.81 7.48
CA GLN A 162 -11.55 -0.09 8.56
C GLN A 162 -10.03 -0.28 8.61
N TRP A 163 -9.38 -0.52 7.48
CA TRP A 163 -7.97 -0.87 7.42
C TRP A 163 -7.05 0.36 7.28
N TRP A 164 -7.54 1.42 6.64
CA TRP A 164 -6.85 2.71 6.49
C TRP A 164 -7.74 3.87 7.01
N PRO A 165 -7.93 3.99 8.31
CA PRO A 165 -8.99 4.81 8.92
C PRO A 165 -8.91 6.31 8.62
N THR A 166 -7.80 6.81 8.08
CA THR A 166 -7.60 8.22 7.73
C THR A 166 -7.67 8.50 6.23
N SER A 167 -8.00 7.50 5.41
CA SER A 167 -8.00 7.59 3.95
C SER A 167 -9.18 8.37 3.39
N LEU A 168 -10.35 8.28 4.02
CA LEU A 168 -11.58 8.90 3.58
C LEU A 168 -12.06 9.90 4.63
N LEU A 169 -11.81 11.19 4.41
CA LEU A 169 -12.31 12.24 5.33
C LEU A 169 -13.83 12.37 5.25
N GLY A 170 -14.47 12.34 6.40
CA GLY A 170 -15.93 12.47 6.50
C GLY A 170 -16.71 11.16 6.24
N TYR A 171 -16.01 10.04 6.01
CA TYR A 171 -16.66 8.74 5.94
C TYR A 171 -17.03 8.27 7.37
N GLU A 172 -18.30 8.39 7.72
CA GLU A 172 -18.84 7.75 8.91
C GLU A 172 -19.24 6.32 8.57
N SER A 173 -18.52 5.34 9.11
CA SER A 173 -18.86 3.93 8.93
C SER A 173 -20.31 3.67 9.42
N PRO A 174 -21.17 3.04 8.62
CA PRO A 174 -22.55 2.73 9.01
C PRO A 174 -22.68 1.96 10.33
N THR A 175 -21.66 1.21 10.70
CA THR A 175 -21.61 0.37 11.91
C THR A 175 -21.49 1.16 13.22
N ARG A 176 -21.17 2.45 13.19
CA ARG A 176 -21.14 3.28 14.42
C ARG A 176 -22.48 3.91 14.80
N ARG A 177 -23.53 3.80 13.98
CA ARG A 177 -24.86 4.35 14.31
C ARG A 177 -25.69 3.49 15.27
N GLY A 178 -25.19 2.33 15.74
CA GLY A 178 -25.94 1.39 16.58
C GLY A 178 -25.52 1.26 18.03
N ALA A 179 -24.44 1.90 18.47
CA ALA A 179 -24.03 1.88 19.88
C ALA A 179 -24.55 3.15 20.58
N GLY A 180 -25.86 3.20 20.82
CA GLY A 180 -26.45 4.15 21.75
C GLY A 180 -25.85 3.95 23.13
N SER A 181 -25.20 4.97 23.69
CA SER A 181 -24.75 4.99 25.10
C SER A 181 -25.92 4.64 25.99
N PRO A 182 -25.80 3.68 26.91
CA PRO A 182 -26.74 3.56 27.99
C PRO A 182 -26.57 4.79 28.94
N ARG A 183 -27.64 5.42 29.26
CA ARG A 183 -27.73 6.46 30.31
C ARG A 183 -27.47 5.84 31.67
#